data_589da6955cafcd5447202f94ce1f961e
#
_entry.id   589da6955cafcd5447202f94ce1f961e
#
_cell.length_a   1.000
_cell.length_b   1.000
_cell.length_c   1.000
_cell.angle_alpha   90.00
_cell.angle_beta   90.00
_cell.angle_gamma   90.00
#
_symmetry.space_group_name_H-M   'P 1'
#
loop_
_entity.id
_entity.type
_entity.pdbx_description
1 polymer ?
#
loop_
_entity_poly.entity_id
_entity_poly.type
_entity_poly.pdbx_seq_one_letter_code
_entity_poly.pdbx_strand_id
1 'polypeptide(L)'
;RLQVEHPVTELITGVDLVEQMIRVAAGEALPFRQADLTINGWAIESRLYAEDPYRNFLPSIGRLTRYRPPAEVATPTHAVRNDTGVVEGGEISMYYDPMIAKLCT
;
A
#
# COMPACT_ATOMS: atom_id res chain seq x y z
N ARG A 1 -13.55 7.18 0.68
CA ARG A 1 -12.16 7.20 0.23
C ARG A 1 -11.49 5.86 0.49
N LEU A 2 -10.40 5.59 -0.22
CA LEU A 2 -9.51 4.47 0.10
C LEU A 2 -8.54 4.90 1.20
N GLN A 3 -8.40 4.11 2.26
CA GLN A 3 -7.44 4.38 3.33
C GLN A 3 -6.04 3.90 2.95
N VAL A 4 -5.02 4.56 3.48
CA VAL A 4 -3.62 4.22 3.15
C VAL A 4 -3.32 2.78 3.53
N GLU A 5 -3.83 2.30 4.68
CA GLU A 5 -3.66 0.97 5.23
C GLU A 5 -4.53 -0.13 4.60
N HIS A 6 -5.23 0.15 3.50
CA HIS A 6 -6.07 -0.86 2.83
C HIS A 6 -5.35 -2.17 2.50
N PRO A 7 -4.03 -2.21 2.21
CA PRO A 7 -3.34 -3.47 1.96
C PRO A 7 -3.40 -4.44 3.14
N VAL A 8 -3.37 -3.94 4.38
CA VAL A 8 -3.54 -4.78 5.58
C VAL A 8 -4.91 -5.43 5.58
N THR A 9 -5.96 -4.67 5.35
CA THR A 9 -7.33 -5.18 5.26
C THR A 9 -7.47 -6.22 4.15
N GLU A 10 -6.90 -5.95 2.99
CA GLU A 10 -6.92 -6.87 1.84
C GLU A 10 -6.21 -8.19 2.16
N LEU A 11 -5.05 -8.13 2.81
CA LEU A 11 -4.29 -9.33 3.16
C LEU A 11 -5.01 -10.21 4.18
N ILE A 12 -5.68 -9.65 5.18
CA ILE A 12 -6.34 -10.42 6.23
C ILE A 12 -7.77 -10.85 5.89
N THR A 13 -8.42 -10.20 4.92
CA THR A 13 -9.80 -10.53 4.52
C THR A 13 -9.90 -11.21 3.15
N GLY A 14 -8.86 -11.10 2.33
CA GLY A 14 -8.88 -11.60 0.95
C GLY A 14 -9.76 -10.77 0.00
N VAL A 15 -10.20 -9.57 0.42
CA VAL A 15 -11.02 -8.67 -0.41
C VAL A 15 -10.14 -7.64 -1.10
N ASP A 16 -10.24 -7.51 -2.41
CA ASP A 16 -9.63 -6.40 -3.17
C ASP A 16 -10.53 -5.17 -3.05
N LEU A 17 -10.16 -4.24 -2.17
CA LEU A 17 -10.96 -3.05 -1.90
C LEU A 17 -11.00 -2.09 -3.09
N VAL A 18 -9.92 -1.99 -3.86
CA VAL A 18 -9.86 -1.12 -5.04
C VAL A 18 -10.78 -1.65 -6.12
N GLU A 19 -10.76 -2.95 -6.39
CA GLU A 19 -11.68 -3.59 -7.33
C GLU A 19 -13.14 -3.34 -6.91
N GLN A 20 -13.46 -3.56 -5.64
CA GLN A 20 -14.82 -3.35 -5.15
C GLN A 20 -15.27 -1.89 -5.27
N MET A 21 -14.39 -0.94 -5.03
CA MET A 21 -14.69 0.49 -5.23
C MET A 21 -15.02 0.79 -6.70
N ILE A 22 -14.28 0.22 -7.64
CA ILE A 22 -14.52 0.40 -9.08
C ILE A 22 -15.86 -0.23 -9.48
N ARG A 23 -16.15 -1.43 -9.00
CA ARG A 23 -17.43 -2.13 -9.28
C ARG A 23 -18.61 -1.35 -8.72
N VAL A 24 -18.54 -0.88 -7.48
CA VAL A 24 -19.59 -0.04 -6.88
C VAL A 24 -19.77 1.26 -7.65
N ALA A 25 -18.69 1.90 -8.10
CA ALA A 25 -18.76 3.09 -8.94
C ALA A 25 -19.44 2.80 -10.31
N ALA A 26 -19.32 1.59 -10.81
CA ALA A 26 -20.01 1.12 -12.02
C ALA A 26 -21.49 0.73 -11.76
N GLY A 27 -21.99 0.84 -10.53
CA GLY A 27 -23.37 0.53 -10.15
C GLY A 27 -23.60 -0.93 -9.75
N GLU A 28 -22.53 -1.72 -9.58
CA GLU A 28 -22.64 -3.10 -9.10
C GLU A 28 -22.87 -3.14 -7.58
N ALA A 29 -23.64 -4.11 -7.11
CA ALA A 29 -23.75 -4.43 -5.70
C ALA A 29 -22.49 -5.16 -5.22
N LEU A 30 -22.14 -5.00 -3.94
CA LEU A 30 -21.06 -5.80 -3.34
C LEU A 30 -21.41 -7.29 -3.41
N PRO A 31 -20.47 -8.17 -3.79
CA PRO A 31 -20.71 -9.60 -3.94
C PRO A 31 -20.75 -10.36 -2.60
N PHE A 32 -20.64 -9.68 -1.48
CA PHE A 32 -20.62 -10.25 -0.13
C PHE A 32 -21.35 -9.31 0.85
N ARG A 33 -21.74 -9.86 1.97
CA ARG A 33 -22.32 -9.13 3.11
C ARG A 33 -21.26 -9.00 4.21
N GLN A 34 -21.49 -8.11 5.16
CA GLN A 34 -20.60 -7.95 6.32
C GLN A 34 -20.37 -9.26 7.08
N ALA A 35 -21.39 -10.10 7.20
CA ALA A 35 -21.31 -11.39 7.88
C ALA A 35 -20.47 -12.44 7.17
N ASP A 36 -20.20 -12.24 5.87
CA ASP A 36 -19.39 -13.17 5.08
C ASP A 36 -17.89 -12.89 5.21
N LEU A 37 -17.53 -11.74 5.81
CA LEU A 37 -16.13 -11.32 5.98
C LEU A 37 -15.55 -11.95 7.25
N THR A 38 -14.39 -12.56 7.09
CA THR A 38 -13.62 -13.15 8.20
C THR A 38 -12.18 -12.62 8.18
N ILE A 39 -11.61 -12.44 9.37
CA ILE A 39 -10.19 -12.11 9.50
C ILE A 39 -9.41 -13.42 9.53
N ASN A 40 -8.45 -13.55 8.60
CA ASN A 40 -7.57 -14.71 8.52
C ASN A 40 -6.12 -14.26 8.68
N GLY A 41 -5.50 -14.60 9.79
CA GLY A 41 -4.11 -14.26 10.08
C GLY A 41 -3.91 -12.80 10.51
N TRP A 42 -2.75 -12.29 10.21
CA TRP A 42 -2.25 -10.97 10.62
C TRP A 42 -1.54 -10.31 9.46
N ALA A 43 -1.52 -8.99 9.44
CA ALA A 43 -0.70 -8.24 8.50
C ALA A 43 -0.15 -6.98 9.16
N ILE A 44 1.03 -6.58 8.74
CA ILE A 44 1.69 -5.35 9.19
C ILE A 44 2.06 -4.53 7.97
N GLU A 45 1.78 -3.24 8.01
CA GLU A 45 2.22 -2.27 7.02
C GLU A 45 3.31 -1.37 7.60
N SER A 46 4.40 -1.23 6.85
CA SER A 46 5.43 -0.23 7.09
C SER A 46 5.42 0.78 5.96
N ARG A 47 5.31 2.05 6.29
CA ARG A 47 5.33 3.16 5.32
C ARG A 47 6.72 3.75 5.21
N LEU A 48 7.23 3.88 4.00
CA LEU A 48 8.50 4.52 3.72
C LEU A 48 8.24 5.91 3.14
N TYR A 49 8.83 6.93 3.79
CA TYR A 49 8.68 8.33 3.42
C TYR A 49 10.02 8.96 3.06
N ALA A 50 10.00 9.85 2.08
CA ALA A 50 11.12 10.74 1.77
C ALA A 50 11.06 11.96 2.71
N GLU A 51 11.43 11.77 3.97
CA GLU A 51 11.46 12.81 5.01
C GLU A 51 12.81 12.82 5.69
N ASP A 52 13.30 14.02 6.01
CA ASP A 52 14.61 14.21 6.65
C ASP A 52 14.44 14.39 8.18
N PRO A 53 14.82 13.41 9.00
CA PRO A 53 14.68 13.50 10.45
C PRO A 53 15.53 14.59 11.08
N TYR A 54 16.64 14.98 10.45
CA TYR A 54 17.51 16.06 10.94
C TYR A 54 16.95 17.46 10.64
N ARG A 55 15.96 17.54 9.74
CA ARG A 55 15.26 18.76 9.37
C ARG A 55 13.80 18.73 9.81
N ASN A 56 13.53 18.15 10.96
CA ASN A 56 12.19 18.07 11.53
C ASN A 56 11.19 17.37 10.60
N PHE A 57 11.64 16.29 9.92
CA PHE A 57 10.84 15.50 8.98
C PHE A 57 10.25 16.29 7.81
N LEU A 58 10.91 17.38 7.42
CA LEU A 58 10.54 18.06 6.17
C LEU A 58 10.73 17.11 4.96
N PRO A 59 9.87 17.22 3.94
CA PRO A 59 10.00 16.42 2.73
C PRO A 59 11.39 16.55 2.11
N SER A 60 12.01 15.41 1.81
CA SER A 60 13.29 15.30 1.13
C SER A 60 13.02 14.90 -0.32
N ILE A 61 12.83 15.91 -1.16
CA ILE A 61 12.59 15.73 -2.60
C ILE A 61 13.89 15.38 -3.33
N GLY A 62 13.77 14.72 -4.48
CA GLY A 62 14.89 14.40 -5.33
C GLY A 62 14.79 13.02 -5.97
N ARG A 63 15.89 12.61 -6.58
CA ARG A 63 15.95 11.35 -7.32
C ARG A 63 16.33 10.18 -6.41
N LEU A 64 15.61 9.07 -6.56
CA LEU A 64 15.96 7.80 -5.95
C LEU A 64 17.11 7.17 -6.73
N THR A 65 18.32 7.34 -6.25
CA THR A 65 19.52 6.77 -6.90
C THR A 65 19.62 5.27 -6.76
N ARG A 66 19.02 4.72 -5.69
CA ARG A 66 18.93 3.29 -5.44
C ARG A 66 17.62 2.96 -4.74
N TYR A 67 16.85 2.05 -5.33
CA TYR A 67 15.61 1.52 -4.77
C TYR A 67 15.50 0.02 -5.06
N ARG A 68 15.66 -0.79 -4.03
CA ARG A 68 15.65 -2.27 -4.12
C ARG A 68 14.78 -2.87 -3.03
N PRO A 69 13.47 -2.89 -3.24
CA PRO A 69 12.56 -3.55 -2.30
C PRO A 69 12.80 -5.06 -2.28
N PRO A 70 12.34 -5.75 -1.22
CA PRO A 70 12.32 -7.21 -1.22
C PRO A 70 11.44 -7.74 -2.36
N ALA A 71 11.71 -8.95 -2.79
CA ALA A 71 10.86 -9.63 -3.77
C ALA A 71 9.46 -9.84 -3.20
N GLU A 72 8.45 -9.53 -4.00
CA GLU A 72 7.07 -9.80 -3.63
C GLU A 72 6.78 -11.29 -3.68
N VAL A 73 6.01 -11.77 -2.72
CA VAL A 73 5.60 -13.17 -2.64
C VAL A 73 4.18 -13.26 -2.11
N ALA A 74 3.42 -14.21 -2.61
CA ALA A 74 2.09 -14.56 -2.11
C ALA A 74 1.96 -16.08 -2.05
N THR A 75 1.79 -16.59 -0.84
CA THR A 75 1.54 -18.00 -0.57
C THR A 75 0.31 -18.15 0.34
N PRO A 76 -0.21 -19.34 0.57
CA PRO A 76 -1.31 -19.55 1.51
C PRO A 76 -1.00 -19.14 2.96
N THR A 77 0.27 -19.05 3.32
CA THR A 77 0.72 -18.83 4.71
C THR A 77 1.46 -17.53 4.95
N HIS A 78 1.95 -16.88 3.90
CA HIS A 78 2.66 -15.61 4.05
C HIS A 78 2.64 -14.81 2.74
N ALA A 79 2.75 -13.49 2.88
CA ALA A 79 2.88 -12.58 1.76
C ALA A 79 3.94 -11.51 2.06
N VAL A 80 4.57 -11.03 0.99
CA VAL A 80 5.33 -9.78 0.96
C VAL A 80 4.78 -8.98 -0.21
N ARG A 81 4.23 -7.82 0.08
CA ARG A 81 3.62 -6.91 -0.90
C ARG A 81 4.25 -5.54 -0.79
N ASN A 82 4.60 -4.94 -1.91
CA ASN A 82 5.20 -3.61 -1.96
C ASN A 82 4.40 -2.68 -2.87
N ASP A 83 3.53 -1.89 -2.28
CA ASP A 83 2.76 -0.88 -3.01
C ASP A 83 3.61 0.39 -3.13
N THR A 84 3.98 0.75 -4.35
CA THR A 84 4.84 1.91 -4.63
C THR A 84 4.38 2.66 -5.87
N GLY A 85 4.55 3.99 -5.84
CA GLY A 85 4.33 4.87 -7.00
C GLY A 85 5.62 5.30 -7.69
N VAL A 86 6.79 4.82 -7.24
CA VAL A 86 8.10 5.21 -7.75
C VAL A 86 8.96 3.99 -8.05
N VAL A 87 9.96 4.19 -8.89
CA VAL A 87 10.96 3.17 -9.25
C VAL A 87 12.36 3.74 -9.05
N GLU A 88 13.37 2.87 -9.06
CA GLU A 88 14.77 3.32 -9.05
C GLU A 88 15.02 4.28 -10.22
N GLY A 89 15.68 5.38 -9.96
CA GLY A 89 15.88 6.48 -10.92
C GLY A 89 14.73 7.47 -10.99
N GLY A 90 13.58 7.18 -10.39
CA GLY A 90 12.44 8.09 -10.30
C GLY A 90 12.70 9.26 -9.35
N GLU A 91 11.83 10.25 -9.38
CA GLU A 91 11.95 11.47 -8.59
C GLU A 91 10.79 11.58 -7.59
N ILE A 92 11.10 11.98 -6.37
CA ILE A 92 10.11 12.31 -5.36
C ILE A 92 9.66 13.75 -5.58
N SER A 93 8.37 13.90 -5.89
CA SER A 93 7.77 15.20 -6.21
C SER A 93 7.58 16.06 -4.95
N MET A 94 7.73 17.36 -5.12
CA MET A 94 7.39 18.36 -4.10
C MET A 94 5.89 18.68 -4.03
N TYR A 95 5.13 18.24 -5.03
CA TYR A 95 3.70 18.58 -5.17
C TYR A 95 2.75 17.54 -4.60
N TYR A 96 3.28 16.40 -4.17
CA TYR A 96 2.51 15.27 -3.66
C TYR A 96 3.07 14.80 -2.32
N ASP A 97 2.35 13.88 -1.68
CA ASP A 97 2.80 13.22 -0.46
C ASP A 97 4.19 12.59 -0.67
N PRO A 98 5.14 12.77 0.26
CA PRO A 98 6.50 12.23 0.13
C PRO A 98 6.57 10.73 0.38
N MET A 99 5.47 10.01 0.49
CA MET A 99 5.48 8.56 0.66
C MET A 99 6.05 7.86 -0.58
N ILE A 100 7.04 7.00 -0.37
CA ILE A 100 7.72 6.23 -1.41
C ILE A 100 7.00 4.91 -1.63
N ALA A 101 6.73 4.18 -0.54
CA ALA A 101 6.18 2.84 -0.61
C ALA A 101 5.46 2.46 0.69
N LYS A 102 4.61 1.44 0.57
CA LYS A 102 4.04 0.67 1.68
C LYS A 102 4.52 -0.77 1.53
N LEU A 103 5.29 -1.23 2.48
CA LEU A 103 5.69 -2.63 2.57
C LEU A 103 4.76 -3.34 3.53
N CYS A 104 4.09 -4.38 3.06
CA CYS A 104 3.11 -5.16 3.83
C CYS A 104 3.51 -6.63 3.89
N THR A 105 3.37 -7.22 5.05
CA THR A 105 3.63 -8.65 5.29
C THR A 105 2.54 -9.28 6.12
#